data_fd87df6852604f0485393f9ee750f12d
#
_entry.id   fd87df6852604f0485393f9ee750f12d
#
_cell.length_a   1.000
_cell.length_b   1.000
_cell.length_c   1.000
_cell.angle_alpha   90.00
_cell.angle_beta   90.00
_cell.angle_gamma   90.00
#
_symmetry.space_group_name_H-M   'P 1'
#
loop_
_entity.id
_entity.type
_entity.pdbx_description
1 polymer ?
#
loop_
_entity_poly.entity_id
_entity_poly.type
_entity_poly.pdbx_seq_one_letter_code
_entity_poly.pdbx_strand_id
1 'polypeptide(L)'
;MLFENLDELNKNHQYKTYRDRTWGWLMNGPIKIKEFRGFYEDILESTEGRTNYDCLDLIRYLLANRTESNGYLEIALELNAWTEETFLDKIEGFEPAEGIREQLQCNVVMGIHSLNWASMLLDLAAATADEKMRNRAIQTANYITYYLQPDDRIVVGFQWNQWWYSCHIGVILYLLDFLQKA
;
A
#
# COMPACT_ATOMS: atom_id res chain seq x y z
N MET A 1 3.85 -14.81 1.75
CA MET A 1 5.32 -14.53 1.76
C MET A 1 6.02 -15.08 3.02
N LEU A 2 5.75 -14.60 4.26
CA LEU A 2 6.49 -15.08 5.44
C LEU A 2 6.41 -16.61 5.60
N PHE A 3 5.22 -17.18 5.63
CA PHE A 3 5.02 -18.62 5.82
C PHE A 3 5.56 -19.46 4.65
N GLU A 4 5.50 -18.94 3.44
CA GLU A 4 6.06 -19.59 2.25
C GLU A 4 7.59 -19.63 2.32
N ASN A 5 8.22 -18.50 2.62
CA ASN A 5 9.66 -18.43 2.81
C ASN A 5 10.13 -19.34 3.96
N LEU A 6 9.36 -19.42 5.05
CA LEU A 6 9.67 -20.33 6.16
C LEU A 6 9.54 -21.80 5.76
N ASP A 7 8.54 -22.17 4.97
CA ASP A 7 8.38 -23.52 4.46
C ASP A 7 9.51 -23.90 3.48
N GLU A 8 9.94 -22.98 2.63
CA GLU A 8 11.09 -23.17 1.74
C GLU A 8 12.40 -23.37 2.52
N LEU A 9 12.64 -22.54 3.54
CA LEU A 9 13.83 -22.63 4.37
C LEU A 9 13.89 -23.93 5.19
N ASN A 10 12.76 -24.33 5.77
CA ASN A 10 12.70 -25.49 6.64
C ASN A 10 12.39 -26.81 5.91
N LYS A 11 11.94 -26.77 4.66
CA LYS A 11 11.62 -27.92 3.80
C LYS A 11 10.63 -28.94 4.42
N ASN A 12 9.79 -28.51 5.36
CA ASN A 12 8.90 -29.40 6.11
C ASN A 12 7.42 -29.02 5.98
N HIS A 13 7.11 -27.92 5.29
CA HIS A 13 5.76 -27.42 5.03
C HIS A 13 4.87 -27.25 6.28
N GLN A 14 5.47 -27.15 7.47
CA GLN A 14 4.73 -27.03 8.72
C GLN A 14 3.92 -25.73 8.82
N TYR A 15 4.35 -24.70 8.09
CA TYR A 15 3.70 -23.38 8.10
C TYR A 15 2.52 -23.27 7.12
N LYS A 16 2.35 -24.27 6.23
CA LYS A 16 1.26 -24.29 5.26
C LYS A 16 -0.12 -24.13 5.92
N THR A 17 -0.36 -24.81 7.02
CA THR A 17 -1.64 -24.74 7.75
C THR A 17 -1.90 -23.33 8.27
N TYR A 18 -0.88 -22.66 8.80
CA TYR A 18 -1.00 -21.25 9.27
C TYR A 18 -1.28 -20.31 8.11
N ARG A 19 -0.55 -20.44 7.00
CA ARG A 19 -0.77 -19.69 5.78
C ARG A 19 -2.21 -19.86 5.28
N ASP A 20 -2.68 -21.10 5.15
CA ASP A 20 -4.01 -21.40 4.62
C ASP A 20 -5.13 -20.85 5.53
N ARG A 21 -4.93 -20.90 6.84
CA ARG A 21 -5.87 -20.29 7.82
C ARG A 21 -5.88 -18.77 7.73
N THR A 22 -4.71 -18.13 7.66
CA THR A 22 -4.60 -16.67 7.50
C THR A 22 -5.24 -16.24 6.19
N TRP A 23 -4.97 -16.96 5.10
CA TRP A 23 -5.58 -16.71 3.81
C TRP A 23 -7.10 -16.84 3.85
N GLY A 24 -7.61 -17.92 4.46
CA GLY A 24 -9.05 -18.11 4.64
C GLY A 24 -9.71 -16.98 5.44
N TRP A 25 -9.02 -16.46 6.46
CA TRP A 25 -9.50 -15.29 7.20
C TRP A 25 -9.51 -14.03 6.35
N LEU A 26 -8.44 -13.74 5.63
CA LEU A 26 -8.35 -12.59 4.72
C LEU A 26 -9.46 -12.61 3.68
N MET A 27 -9.68 -13.74 3.02
CA MET A 27 -10.69 -13.91 1.96
C MET A 27 -12.13 -13.81 2.47
N ASN A 28 -12.38 -14.19 3.73
CA ASN A 28 -13.73 -14.15 4.33
C ASN A 28 -13.97 -12.93 5.23
N GLY A 29 -12.97 -12.09 5.43
CA GLY A 29 -13.02 -10.87 6.24
C GLY A 29 -12.58 -9.64 5.43
N PRO A 30 -11.33 -9.18 5.62
CA PRO A 30 -10.85 -7.91 5.03
C PRO A 30 -11.04 -7.78 3.53
N ILE A 31 -10.84 -8.84 2.74
CA ILE A 31 -10.99 -8.80 1.27
C ILE A 31 -12.45 -8.63 0.86
N LYS A 32 -13.41 -9.05 1.66
CA LYS A 32 -14.83 -8.76 1.44
C LYS A 32 -15.15 -7.30 1.79
N ILE A 33 -14.56 -6.39 1.07
CA ILE A 33 -14.63 -4.95 1.37
C ILE A 33 -16.05 -4.42 1.44
N LYS A 34 -16.98 -4.94 0.63
CA LYS A 34 -18.39 -4.54 0.62
C LYS A 34 -19.09 -4.90 1.93
N GLU A 35 -18.67 -5.96 2.60
CA GLU A 35 -19.25 -6.43 3.86
C GLU A 35 -18.45 -5.92 5.06
N PHE A 36 -17.13 -6.01 5.00
CA PHE A 36 -16.21 -5.69 6.08
C PHE A 36 -15.68 -4.25 6.05
N ARG A 37 -15.69 -3.63 4.88
CA ARG A 37 -15.29 -2.24 4.62
C ARG A 37 -13.85 -1.90 4.97
N GLY A 38 -12.92 -2.84 4.81
CA GLY A 38 -11.49 -2.58 4.81
C GLY A 38 -10.72 -3.11 6.01
N PHE A 39 -9.55 -2.52 6.22
CA PHE A 39 -8.56 -2.95 7.18
C PHE A 39 -8.52 -2.01 8.38
N TYR A 40 -8.17 -2.54 9.55
CA TYR A 40 -8.01 -1.81 10.80
C TYR A 40 -6.62 -2.08 11.36
N GLU A 41 -6.00 -1.06 11.91
CA GLU A 41 -4.69 -1.19 12.54
C GLU A 41 -4.78 -1.97 13.86
N ASP A 42 -5.83 -1.73 14.64
CA ASP A 42 -6.10 -2.41 15.89
C ASP A 42 -7.53 -2.99 15.92
N ILE A 43 -7.66 -4.19 16.48
CA ILE A 43 -8.95 -4.86 16.70
C ILE A 43 -9.92 -4.05 17.59
N LEU A 44 -9.39 -3.15 18.41
CA LEU A 44 -10.18 -2.30 19.31
C LEU A 44 -10.56 -0.94 18.69
N GLU A 45 -10.10 -0.67 17.48
CA GLU A 45 -10.40 0.59 16.82
C GLU A 45 -11.85 0.69 16.35
N SER A 46 -12.32 1.92 16.36
CA SER A 46 -13.62 2.27 15.76
C SER A 46 -13.59 2.13 14.23
N THR A 47 -14.75 2.19 13.59
CA THR A 47 -14.84 2.20 12.12
C THR A 47 -14.07 3.34 11.45
N GLU A 48 -13.67 4.36 12.20
CA GLU A 48 -12.85 5.48 11.74
C GLU A 48 -11.34 5.16 11.75
N GLY A 49 -10.91 4.11 12.47
CA GLY A 49 -9.53 3.61 12.49
C GLY A 49 -9.16 2.75 11.28
N ARG A 50 -9.92 2.79 10.18
CA ARG A 50 -9.55 2.10 8.95
C ARG A 50 -8.26 2.64 8.38
N THR A 51 -7.35 1.73 8.00
CA THR A 51 -6.03 2.01 7.48
C THR A 51 -5.81 1.46 6.08
N ASN A 52 -4.92 2.09 5.30
CA ASN A 52 -4.52 1.59 3.99
C ASN A 52 -3.30 0.66 4.05
N TYR A 53 -2.56 0.66 5.15
CA TYR A 53 -1.25 0.03 5.24
C TYR A 53 -1.25 -1.45 4.84
N ASP A 54 -2.06 -2.24 5.50
CA ASP A 54 -2.16 -3.68 5.23
C ASP A 54 -2.76 -3.97 3.85
N CYS A 55 -3.61 -3.08 3.35
CA CYS A 55 -4.23 -3.20 2.04
C CYS A 55 -3.20 -3.14 0.91
N LEU A 56 -2.28 -2.18 0.95
CA LEU A 56 -1.25 -2.04 -0.09
C LEU A 56 -0.33 -3.27 -0.15
N ASP A 57 0.06 -3.81 0.99
CA ASP A 57 0.88 -5.03 1.05
C ASP A 57 0.12 -6.27 0.56
N LEU A 58 -1.18 -6.34 0.84
CA LEU A 58 -2.02 -7.41 0.30
C LEU A 58 -2.16 -7.33 -1.21
N ILE A 59 -2.33 -6.14 -1.79
CA ILE A 59 -2.36 -5.95 -3.25
C ILE A 59 -1.07 -6.50 -3.87
N ARG A 60 0.09 -6.17 -3.31
CA ARG A 60 1.38 -6.71 -3.80
C ARG A 60 1.45 -8.22 -3.73
N TYR A 61 0.99 -8.80 -2.62
CA TYR A 61 0.92 -10.26 -2.50
C TYR A 61 0.04 -10.89 -3.58
N LEU A 62 -1.14 -10.33 -3.82
CA LEU A 62 -2.05 -10.79 -4.88
C LEU A 62 -1.40 -10.72 -6.25
N LEU A 63 -0.75 -9.60 -6.58
CA LEU A 63 -0.08 -9.42 -7.86
C LEU A 63 1.09 -10.39 -8.06
N ALA A 64 1.88 -10.64 -7.01
CA ALA A 64 3.00 -11.58 -7.05
C ALA A 64 2.56 -13.04 -7.24
N ASN A 65 1.34 -13.37 -6.78
CA ASN A 65 0.79 -14.74 -6.83
C ASN A 65 -0.36 -14.90 -7.84
N ARG A 66 -0.57 -13.92 -8.73
CA ARG A 66 -1.65 -13.97 -9.71
C ARG A 66 -1.40 -15.02 -10.78
N THR A 67 -2.49 -15.64 -11.21
CA THR A 67 -2.57 -16.49 -12.40
C THR A 67 -3.78 -16.04 -13.22
N GLU A 68 -3.89 -16.51 -14.47
CA GLU A 68 -5.04 -16.19 -15.32
C GLU A 68 -6.40 -16.64 -14.75
N SER A 69 -6.39 -17.60 -13.83
CA SER A 69 -7.62 -18.25 -13.34
C SER A 69 -7.97 -17.98 -11.88
N ASN A 70 -7.10 -17.33 -11.09
CA ASN A 70 -7.36 -17.21 -9.65
C ASN A 70 -8.06 -15.92 -9.21
N GLY A 71 -8.36 -15.01 -10.14
CA GLY A 71 -9.08 -13.76 -9.83
C GLY A 71 -8.31 -12.77 -8.97
N TYR A 72 -7.01 -12.96 -8.76
CA TYR A 72 -6.22 -12.10 -7.87
C TYR A 72 -6.00 -10.70 -8.42
N LEU A 73 -5.92 -10.55 -9.75
CA LEU A 73 -5.81 -9.24 -10.36
C LEU A 73 -7.07 -8.40 -10.14
N GLU A 74 -8.23 -9.00 -10.31
CA GLU A 74 -9.52 -8.35 -10.08
C GLU A 74 -9.66 -7.89 -8.64
N ILE A 75 -9.30 -8.74 -7.67
CA ILE A 75 -9.32 -8.40 -6.25
C ILE A 75 -8.32 -7.27 -5.95
N ALA A 76 -7.12 -7.31 -6.53
CA ALA A 76 -6.12 -6.25 -6.37
C ALA A 76 -6.63 -4.89 -6.89
N LEU A 77 -7.31 -4.88 -8.03
CA LEU A 77 -7.92 -3.67 -8.59
C LEU A 77 -9.08 -3.14 -7.72
N GLU A 78 -9.92 -4.02 -7.19
CA GLU A 78 -10.99 -3.63 -6.26
C GLU A 78 -10.42 -3.04 -4.96
N LEU A 79 -9.35 -3.62 -4.41
CA LEU A 79 -8.67 -3.12 -3.23
C LEU A 79 -8.01 -1.76 -3.48
N ASN A 80 -7.39 -1.55 -4.65
CA ASN A 80 -6.85 -0.25 -5.01
C ASN A 80 -7.98 0.80 -5.17
N ALA A 81 -9.07 0.45 -5.83
CA ALA A 81 -10.21 1.36 -5.97
C ALA A 81 -10.78 1.77 -4.60
N TRP A 82 -10.89 0.82 -3.66
CA TRP A 82 -11.28 1.12 -2.29
C TRP A 82 -10.26 2.03 -1.57
N THR A 83 -8.96 1.79 -1.77
CA THR A 83 -7.92 2.65 -1.20
C THR A 83 -8.03 4.08 -1.71
N GLU A 84 -8.22 4.25 -3.02
CA GLU A 84 -8.39 5.57 -3.64
C GLU A 84 -9.69 6.26 -3.16
N GLU A 85 -10.80 5.57 -3.13
CA GLU A 85 -12.07 6.13 -2.66
C GLU A 85 -12.01 6.57 -1.19
N THR A 86 -11.23 5.85 -0.37
CA THR A 86 -11.24 6.03 1.08
C THR A 86 -10.14 6.98 1.58
N PHE A 87 -8.93 6.93 0.98
CA PHE A 87 -7.73 7.57 1.55
C PHE A 87 -7.03 8.56 0.63
N LEU A 88 -7.43 8.62 -0.66
CA LEU A 88 -6.78 9.51 -1.61
C LEU A 88 -7.18 10.95 -1.35
N ASP A 89 -6.19 11.83 -1.22
CA ASP A 89 -6.37 13.26 -1.22
C ASP A 89 -5.61 13.92 -2.37
N LYS A 90 -6.23 14.94 -2.94
CA LYS A 90 -5.55 15.84 -3.86
C LYS A 90 -4.73 16.83 -3.07
N ILE A 91 -3.54 17.11 -3.56
CA ILE A 91 -2.61 18.01 -2.89
C ILE A 91 -2.82 19.41 -3.44
N GLU A 92 -3.33 20.29 -2.61
CA GLU A 92 -3.70 21.64 -2.97
C GLU A 92 -2.49 22.44 -3.48
N GLY A 93 -2.65 23.12 -4.60
CA GLY A 93 -1.60 23.94 -5.22
C GLY A 93 -0.59 23.17 -6.09
N PHE A 94 -0.72 21.86 -6.21
CA PHE A 94 0.20 21.00 -6.97
C PHE A 94 -0.53 20.02 -7.90
N GLU A 95 -1.61 20.45 -8.48
CA GLU A 95 -2.30 19.59 -9.44
C GLU A 95 -1.37 19.21 -10.63
N PRO A 96 -1.34 17.95 -11.02
CA PRO A 96 -2.24 16.86 -10.65
C PRO A 96 -1.74 15.93 -9.51
N ALA A 97 -0.99 16.43 -8.56
CA ALA A 97 -0.43 15.60 -7.49
C ALA A 97 -1.51 15.08 -6.52
N GLU A 98 -1.37 13.81 -6.18
CA GLU A 98 -2.25 13.06 -5.28
C GLU A 98 -1.40 12.33 -4.24
N GLY A 99 -1.96 12.08 -3.07
CA GLY A 99 -1.29 11.31 -2.02
C GLY A 99 -2.29 10.57 -1.14
N ILE A 100 -1.78 9.67 -0.33
CA ILE A 100 -2.59 8.76 0.50
C ILE A 100 -2.44 9.13 1.97
N ARG A 101 -3.56 9.19 2.67
CA ARG A 101 -3.64 9.25 4.14
C ARG A 101 -3.39 7.86 4.72
N GLU A 102 -2.85 7.82 5.93
CA GLU A 102 -2.64 6.56 6.66
C GLU A 102 -3.96 5.93 7.10
N GLN A 103 -4.80 6.73 7.72
CA GLN A 103 -6.08 6.32 8.31
C GLN A 103 -7.17 7.34 8.00
N LEU A 104 -8.44 6.94 8.12
CA LEU A 104 -9.58 7.85 7.94
C LEU A 104 -9.55 9.04 8.89
N GLN A 105 -9.13 8.84 10.12
CA GLN A 105 -9.01 9.90 11.12
C GLN A 105 -7.75 10.77 10.94
N CYS A 106 -6.81 10.37 10.09
CA CYS A 106 -5.61 11.15 9.78
C CYS A 106 -5.91 12.05 8.57
N ASN A 107 -6.01 13.37 8.81
CA ASN A 107 -6.34 14.35 7.77
C ASN A 107 -5.11 14.85 7.00
N VAL A 108 -4.03 14.09 7.01
CA VAL A 108 -2.75 14.48 6.41
C VAL A 108 -2.28 13.43 5.44
N VAL A 109 -1.90 13.88 4.24
CA VAL A 109 -1.20 13.02 3.28
C VAL A 109 0.16 12.63 3.86
N MET A 110 0.42 11.33 3.90
CA MET A 110 1.64 10.76 4.47
C MET A 110 2.61 10.35 3.37
N GLY A 111 3.84 10.87 3.44
CA GLY A 111 4.86 10.60 2.43
C GLY A 111 5.18 9.11 2.28
N ILE A 112 5.32 8.39 3.40
CA ILE A 112 5.59 6.95 3.40
C ILE A 112 4.47 6.15 2.74
N HIS A 113 3.22 6.44 3.06
CA HIS A 113 2.07 5.73 2.49
C HIS A 113 1.88 6.08 1.02
N SER A 114 2.11 7.33 0.64
CA SER A 114 2.03 7.77 -0.75
C SER A 114 3.10 7.12 -1.62
N LEU A 115 4.34 6.99 -1.14
CA LEU A 115 5.40 6.26 -1.86
C LEU A 115 5.12 4.75 -1.95
N ASN A 116 4.59 4.16 -0.87
CA ASN A 116 4.15 2.77 -0.90
C ASN A 116 3.06 2.56 -1.96
N TRP A 117 2.05 3.43 -1.97
CA TRP A 117 0.98 3.40 -2.98
C TRP A 117 1.52 3.64 -4.38
N ALA A 118 2.38 4.62 -4.61
CA ALA A 118 2.99 4.89 -5.91
C ALA A 118 3.76 3.67 -6.44
N SER A 119 4.57 3.03 -5.60
CA SER A 119 5.28 1.80 -5.98
C SER A 119 4.32 0.65 -6.30
N MET A 120 3.24 0.49 -5.54
CA MET A 120 2.20 -0.50 -5.80
C MET A 120 1.43 -0.20 -7.11
N LEU A 121 1.17 1.08 -7.42
CA LEU A 121 0.56 1.48 -8.70
C LEU A 121 1.42 1.10 -9.90
N LEU A 122 2.75 1.10 -9.79
CA LEU A 122 3.64 0.60 -10.86
C LEU A 122 3.44 -0.90 -11.09
N ASP A 123 3.28 -1.68 -10.02
CA ASP A 123 2.99 -3.12 -10.12
C ASP A 123 1.63 -3.37 -10.80
N LEU A 124 0.60 -2.59 -10.44
CA LEU A 124 -0.71 -2.65 -11.10
C LEU A 124 -0.63 -2.21 -12.58
N ALA A 125 0.06 -1.10 -12.85
CA ALA A 125 0.26 -0.61 -14.22
C ALA A 125 0.94 -1.65 -15.10
N ALA A 126 1.98 -2.31 -14.59
CA ALA A 126 2.65 -3.40 -15.28
C ALA A 126 1.74 -4.62 -15.51
N ALA A 127 0.85 -4.92 -14.55
CA ALA A 127 -0.07 -6.05 -14.64
C ALA A 127 -1.24 -5.80 -15.62
N THR A 128 -1.62 -4.53 -15.82
CA THR A 128 -2.77 -4.12 -16.63
C THR A 128 -2.41 -3.41 -17.93
N ALA A 129 -1.14 -3.06 -18.12
CA ALA A 129 -0.65 -2.17 -19.18
C ALA A 129 -1.32 -0.77 -19.15
N ASP A 130 -1.66 -0.27 -17.96
CA ASP A 130 -2.32 1.02 -17.77
C ASP A 130 -1.31 2.16 -17.56
N GLU A 131 -1.01 2.87 -18.63
CA GLU A 131 -0.11 4.04 -18.60
C GLU A 131 -0.64 5.20 -17.73
N LYS A 132 -1.94 5.31 -17.51
CA LYS A 132 -2.47 6.33 -16.61
C LYS A 132 -2.09 6.04 -15.15
N MET A 133 -2.20 4.79 -14.72
CA MET A 133 -1.73 4.38 -13.38
C MET A 133 -0.23 4.63 -13.24
N ARG A 134 0.57 4.29 -14.26
CA ARG A 134 2.01 4.56 -14.26
C ARG A 134 2.32 6.05 -14.10
N ASN A 135 1.66 6.90 -14.87
CA ASN A 135 1.86 8.35 -14.81
C ASN A 135 1.45 8.91 -13.42
N ARG A 136 0.35 8.45 -12.84
CA ARG A 136 -0.06 8.84 -11.48
C ARG A 136 1.00 8.44 -10.44
N ALA A 137 1.53 7.23 -10.54
CA ALA A 137 2.60 6.77 -9.66
C ALA A 137 3.84 7.70 -9.72
N ILE A 138 4.26 8.07 -10.92
CA ILE A 138 5.40 8.97 -11.13
C ILE A 138 5.11 10.36 -10.56
N GLN A 139 3.93 10.89 -10.78
CA GLN A 139 3.53 12.22 -10.26
C GLN A 139 3.51 12.23 -8.73
N THR A 140 2.95 11.20 -8.11
CA THR A 140 2.93 11.06 -6.64
C THR A 140 4.35 10.96 -6.08
N ALA A 141 5.20 10.12 -6.65
CA ALA A 141 6.59 9.97 -6.20
C ALA A 141 7.38 11.28 -6.38
N ASN A 142 7.25 11.95 -7.52
CA ASN A 142 7.88 13.24 -7.75
C ASN A 142 7.44 14.29 -6.75
N TYR A 143 6.14 14.34 -6.45
CA TYR A 143 5.62 15.26 -5.47
C TYR A 143 6.21 15.01 -4.08
N ILE A 144 6.18 13.78 -3.60
CA ILE A 144 6.68 13.41 -2.27
C ILE A 144 8.19 13.68 -2.15
N THR A 145 8.98 13.39 -3.19
CA THR A 145 10.44 13.60 -3.18
C THR A 145 10.82 15.05 -3.38
N TYR A 146 9.99 15.87 -4.03
CA TYR A 146 10.24 17.28 -4.24
C TYR A 146 10.22 18.09 -2.93
N TYR A 147 9.46 17.66 -1.96
CA TYR A 147 9.34 18.28 -0.63
C TYR A 147 10.34 17.69 0.38
N LEU A 148 11.61 17.70 -0.02
CA LEU A 148 12.68 17.41 0.93
C LEU A 148 12.77 18.53 1.98
N GLN A 149 13.00 18.16 3.20
CA GLN A 149 13.37 19.11 4.25
C GLN A 149 14.76 19.71 3.95
N PRO A 150 15.13 20.87 4.56
CA PRO A 150 16.43 21.48 4.36
C PRO A 150 17.64 20.59 4.67
N ASP A 151 17.43 19.48 5.35
CA ASP A 151 18.43 18.47 5.70
C ASP A 151 18.28 17.17 4.84
N ASP A 152 17.72 17.29 3.66
CA ASP A 152 17.52 16.22 2.67
C ASP A 152 16.63 15.05 3.15
N ARG A 153 15.80 15.29 4.19
CA ARG A 153 14.83 14.28 4.66
C ARG A 153 13.50 14.40 3.93
N ILE A 154 12.90 13.27 3.60
CA ILE A 154 11.53 13.23 3.07
C ILE A 154 10.55 13.41 4.22
N VAL A 155 9.57 14.29 4.02
CA VAL A 155 8.52 14.57 5.02
C VAL A 155 7.64 13.33 5.20
N VAL A 156 7.49 12.89 6.44
CA VAL A 156 6.60 11.76 6.77
C VAL A 156 5.14 12.17 6.58
N GLY A 157 4.77 13.38 7.03
CA GLY A 157 3.44 13.95 6.83
C GLY A 157 3.51 15.45 6.61
N PHE A 158 2.65 16.00 5.76
CA PHE A 158 2.71 17.39 5.28
C PHE A 158 2.65 18.47 6.35
N GLN A 159 2.10 18.16 7.51
CA GLN A 159 1.95 19.12 8.60
C GLN A 159 2.60 18.63 9.90
N TRP A 160 3.28 17.50 9.86
CA TRP A 160 3.87 16.89 11.05
C TRP A 160 5.38 16.99 11.00
N ASN A 161 5.95 17.82 11.83
CA ASN A 161 7.40 17.93 12.07
C ASN A 161 7.95 16.75 12.89
N GLN A 162 7.17 15.69 13.12
CA GLN A 162 7.59 14.57 13.93
C GLN A 162 8.26 13.50 13.06
N TRP A 163 9.41 13.08 13.52
CA TRP A 163 10.30 12.17 12.84
C TRP A 163 10.28 10.80 13.52
N TRP A 164 9.79 9.82 12.79
CA TRP A 164 9.87 8.44 13.23
C TRP A 164 10.98 7.77 12.42
N TYR A 165 12.08 7.37 13.06
CA TYR A 165 13.21 6.73 12.37
C TYR A 165 12.78 5.52 11.52
N SER A 166 11.85 4.71 12.01
CA SER A 166 11.28 3.58 11.27
C SER A 166 10.60 4.02 9.96
N CYS A 167 9.92 5.17 9.97
CA CYS A 167 9.29 5.71 8.77
C CYS A 167 10.32 6.16 7.73
N HIS A 168 11.49 6.68 8.13
CA HIS A 168 12.56 7.02 7.19
C HIS A 168 13.11 5.81 6.46
N ILE A 169 13.34 4.70 7.17
CA ILE A 169 13.76 3.45 6.55
C ILE A 169 12.70 2.97 5.56
N GLY A 170 11.42 3.01 5.95
CA GLY A 170 10.31 2.68 5.08
C GLY A 170 10.25 3.53 3.82
N VAL A 171 10.39 4.86 3.95
CA VAL A 171 10.44 5.79 2.82
C VAL A 171 11.57 5.46 1.86
N ILE A 172 12.77 5.20 2.38
CA ILE A 172 13.92 4.83 1.53
C ILE A 172 13.67 3.51 0.80
N LEU A 173 13.14 2.50 1.49
CA LEU A 173 12.83 1.21 0.89
C LEU A 173 11.77 1.32 -0.21
N TYR A 174 10.70 2.07 0.02
CA TYR A 174 9.67 2.28 -1.00
C TYR A 174 10.17 3.13 -2.18
N LEU A 175 11.03 4.11 -1.93
CA LEU A 175 11.64 4.90 -3.00
C LEU A 175 12.58 4.04 -3.85
N LEU A 176 13.40 3.19 -3.22
CA LEU A 176 14.28 2.26 -3.95
C LEU A 176 13.46 1.25 -4.77
N ASP A 177 12.40 0.68 -4.19
CA ASP A 177 11.50 -0.22 -4.90
C ASP A 177 10.82 0.49 -6.08
N PHE A 178 10.36 1.73 -5.89
CA PHE A 178 9.80 2.56 -6.95
C PHE A 178 10.81 2.79 -8.09
N LEU A 179 12.03 3.21 -7.76
CA LEU A 179 13.08 3.50 -8.76
C LEU A 179 13.51 2.26 -9.56
N GLN A 180 13.35 1.07 -9.01
CA GLN A 180 13.61 -0.19 -9.74
C GLN A 180 12.52 -0.53 -10.76
N LYS A 181 11.31 0.01 -10.60
CA LYS A 181 10.13 -0.29 -11.43
C LYS A 181 9.80 0.81 -12.43
N ALA A 182 10.19 2.05 -12.14
CA ALA A 182 9.90 3.22 -12.97
C ALA A 182 10.74 3.24 -14.25
#